data_8335361004cb5544edd5bfec49d4b829
#
_entry.id   8335361004cb5544edd5bfec49d4b829
#
_cell.length_a   1.000
_cell.length_b   1.000
_cell.length_c   1.000
_cell.angle_alpha   90.00
_cell.angle_beta   90.00
_cell.angle_gamma   90.00
#
_symmetry.space_group_name_H-M   'P 1'
#
loop_
_entity.id
_entity.type
_entity.pdbx_description
1 polymer ?
#
loop_
_entity_poly.entity_id
_entity_poly.type
_entity_poly.pdbx_seq_one_letter_code
_entity_poly.pdbx_strand_id
1 'polypeptide(L)'
;MNPQGNTMQPPAPLARKAERVLMTIAAAYNVIMASITLFMFTSWFKGQAYDLLEHNGLLKTDYSAVDNASTVVGIYALLVLIIGIVSFIMSMRCLAPGTTSRWVIIWLAIVVVFSLGTMDLIGLALYSITLVIYLARNKAIAAQQDAIRKAIRARR
;
A
#
# COMPACT_ATOMS: atom_id res chain seq x y z
N MET A 1 -15.91 26.59 -48.45
CA MET A 1 -16.31 25.33 -47.84
C MET A 1 -15.05 24.69 -47.27
N ASN A 2 -14.90 24.73 -45.96
CA ASN A 2 -13.71 24.21 -45.28
C ASN A 2 -14.08 22.83 -44.71
N PRO A 3 -13.59 21.71 -45.29
CA PRO A 3 -13.82 20.41 -44.73
C PRO A 3 -12.88 20.25 -43.51
N GLN A 4 -13.29 20.77 -42.36
CA GLN A 4 -12.65 20.38 -41.11
C GLN A 4 -12.88 18.88 -40.94
N GLY A 5 -11.92 18.11 -41.43
CA GLY A 5 -11.81 16.70 -41.13
C GLY A 5 -11.80 16.55 -39.63
N ASN A 6 -12.90 16.08 -39.08
CA ASN A 6 -13.06 15.73 -37.66
C ASN A 6 -12.08 14.61 -37.38
N THR A 7 -10.81 14.96 -37.23
CA THR A 7 -9.80 14.05 -36.69
C THR A 7 -10.22 13.76 -35.26
N MET A 8 -10.98 12.65 -35.06
CA MET A 8 -11.27 12.14 -33.72
C MET A 8 -9.94 11.98 -33.01
N GLN A 9 -9.58 12.98 -32.21
CA GLN A 9 -8.46 12.83 -31.30
C GLN A 9 -8.77 11.64 -30.38
N PRO A 10 -7.82 10.70 -30.22
CA PRO A 10 -8.02 9.61 -29.28
C PRO A 10 -8.33 10.20 -27.90
N PRO A 11 -9.32 9.68 -27.18
CA PRO A 11 -9.67 10.19 -25.85
C PRO A 11 -8.45 10.15 -24.94
N ALA A 12 -8.27 11.22 -24.17
CA ALA A 12 -7.14 11.36 -23.26
C ALA A 12 -7.05 10.16 -22.29
N PRO A 13 -5.86 9.67 -21.98
CA PRO A 13 -5.70 8.54 -21.06
C PRO A 13 -6.27 8.89 -19.69
N LEU A 14 -7.02 7.97 -19.10
CA LEU A 14 -7.62 8.14 -17.78
C LEU A 14 -6.54 8.37 -16.72
N ALA A 15 -6.63 9.48 -16.01
CA ALA A 15 -5.68 9.86 -14.97
C ALA A 15 -5.83 8.98 -13.72
N ARG A 16 -4.72 8.52 -13.13
CA ARG A 16 -4.66 7.68 -11.93
C ARG A 16 -4.24 8.47 -10.68
N LYS A 17 -4.68 9.73 -10.58
CA LYS A 17 -4.29 10.60 -9.47
C LYS A 17 -4.80 10.10 -8.12
N ALA A 18 -6.05 9.64 -8.04
CA ALA A 18 -6.65 9.20 -6.78
C ALA A 18 -5.96 7.96 -6.20
N GLU A 19 -5.73 6.92 -7.02
CA GLU A 19 -5.03 5.71 -6.57
C GLU A 19 -3.60 6.01 -6.13
N ARG A 20 -2.92 6.88 -6.87
CA ARG A 20 -1.55 7.28 -6.54
C ARG A 20 -1.51 8.03 -5.21
N VAL A 21 -2.40 8.98 -4.98
CA VAL A 21 -2.48 9.73 -3.72
C VAL A 21 -2.80 8.81 -2.55
N LEU A 22 -3.84 7.99 -2.67
CA LEU A 22 -4.24 7.06 -1.61
C LEU A 22 -3.12 6.06 -1.26
N MET A 23 -2.49 5.48 -2.27
CA MET A 23 -1.38 4.54 -2.05
C MET A 23 -0.16 5.23 -1.43
N THR A 24 0.11 6.49 -1.79
CA THR A 24 1.20 7.28 -1.18
C THR A 24 0.89 7.60 0.28
N ILE A 25 -0.36 7.96 0.60
CA ILE A 25 -0.80 8.20 1.99
C ILE A 25 -0.68 6.91 2.82
N ALA A 26 -1.15 5.78 2.30
CA ALA A 26 -1.04 4.49 2.97
C ALA A 26 0.43 4.08 3.20
N ALA A 27 1.29 4.29 2.21
CA ALA A 27 2.72 4.03 2.32
C ALA A 27 3.40 4.93 3.38
N ALA A 28 3.09 6.23 3.38
CA ALA A 28 3.60 7.17 4.38
C ALA A 28 3.14 6.80 5.79
N TYR A 29 1.87 6.44 5.96
CA TYR A 29 1.34 5.94 7.23
C TYR A 29 2.14 4.73 7.73
N ASN A 30 2.36 3.71 6.91
CA ASN A 30 3.12 2.53 7.29
C ASN A 30 4.58 2.86 7.67
N VAL A 31 5.24 3.74 6.92
CA VAL A 31 6.62 4.16 7.24
C VAL A 31 6.68 4.89 8.58
N ILE A 32 5.75 5.80 8.84
CA ILE A 32 5.69 6.56 10.10
C ILE A 32 5.42 5.61 11.26
N MET A 33 4.39 4.75 11.17
CA MET A 33 4.03 3.81 12.24
C MET A 33 5.14 2.80 12.51
N ALA A 34 5.77 2.26 11.48
CA ALA A 34 6.91 1.36 11.62
C ALA A 34 8.11 2.06 12.29
N SER A 35 8.39 3.31 11.93
CA SER A 35 9.47 4.08 12.54
C SER A 35 9.22 4.34 14.02
N ILE A 36 7.99 4.75 14.38
CA ILE A 36 7.60 4.93 15.78
C ILE A 36 7.77 3.62 16.55
N THR A 37 7.30 2.49 15.99
CA THR A 37 7.40 1.18 16.64
C THR A 37 8.86 0.76 16.82
N LEU A 38 9.71 0.93 15.81
CA LEU A 38 11.12 0.55 15.90
C LEU A 38 11.93 1.37 16.90
N PHE A 39 11.76 2.70 16.87
CA PHE A 39 12.65 3.59 17.61
C PHE A 39 12.10 3.96 19.00
N MET A 40 10.78 4.10 19.14
CA MET A 40 10.18 4.53 20.40
C MET A 40 9.60 3.36 21.19
N PHE A 41 8.73 2.57 20.57
CA PHE A 41 7.99 1.53 21.30
C PHE A 41 8.93 0.43 21.83
N THR A 42 9.89 -0.03 21.04
CA THR A 42 10.79 -1.11 21.43
C THR A 42 11.64 -0.71 22.66
N SER A 43 12.19 0.50 22.66
CA SER A 43 13.00 1.02 23.79
C SER A 43 12.15 1.30 25.03
N TRP A 44 11.00 1.96 24.83
CA TRP A 44 10.08 2.29 25.91
C TRP A 44 9.49 1.02 26.54
N PHE A 45 9.03 0.07 25.72
CA PHE A 45 8.47 -1.19 26.20
C PHE A 45 9.46 -1.97 27.05
N LYS A 46 10.72 -2.10 26.61
CA LYS A 46 11.76 -2.78 27.39
C LYS A 46 11.97 -2.10 28.74
N GLY A 47 12.11 -0.78 28.77
CA GLY A 47 12.31 -0.03 30.01
C GLY A 47 11.18 -0.28 31.00
N GLN A 48 9.94 -0.08 30.59
CA GLN A 48 8.78 -0.30 31.47
C GLN A 48 8.62 -1.74 31.92
N ALA A 49 8.88 -2.70 31.04
CA ALA A 49 8.78 -4.11 31.38
C ALA A 49 9.86 -4.53 32.39
N TYR A 50 11.09 -4.05 32.23
CA TYR A 50 12.17 -4.33 33.19
C TYR A 50 11.91 -3.69 34.55
N ASP A 51 11.46 -2.44 34.63
CA ASP A 51 11.09 -1.75 35.85
C ASP A 51 9.99 -2.51 36.63
N LEU A 52 8.98 -3.02 35.91
CA LEU A 52 7.91 -3.82 36.50
C LEU A 52 8.40 -5.17 37.05
N LEU A 53 9.30 -5.84 36.34
CA LEU A 53 9.88 -7.10 36.75
C LEU A 53 10.77 -6.92 38.02
N GLU A 54 11.57 -5.87 38.06
CA GLU A 54 12.42 -5.54 39.20
C GLU A 54 11.60 -5.20 40.46
N HIS A 55 10.54 -4.39 40.30
CA HIS A 55 9.65 -4.02 41.41
C HIS A 55 8.91 -5.21 42.03
N ASN A 56 8.58 -6.22 41.21
CA ASN A 56 7.84 -7.41 41.68
C ASN A 56 8.76 -8.58 42.09
N GLY A 57 10.08 -8.40 42.08
CA GLY A 57 11.05 -9.43 42.49
C GLY A 57 11.02 -10.69 41.64
N LEU A 58 10.62 -10.57 40.37
CA LEU A 58 10.48 -11.70 39.45
C LEU A 58 11.85 -12.22 38.94
N LEU A 59 11.91 -13.52 38.65
CA LEU A 59 13.16 -14.21 38.32
C LEU A 59 13.74 -13.76 36.98
N LYS A 60 15.07 -13.90 36.81
CA LYS A 60 15.80 -13.58 35.54
C LYS A 60 15.23 -14.26 34.30
N THR A 61 14.48 -15.35 34.42
CA THR A 61 13.81 -16.06 33.34
C THR A 61 12.76 -15.17 32.65
N ASP A 62 12.15 -14.24 33.36
CA ASP A 62 11.09 -13.37 32.84
C ASP A 62 11.68 -12.25 31.95
N TYR A 63 12.95 -11.89 32.15
CA TYR A 63 13.66 -10.95 31.24
C TYR A 63 13.80 -11.48 29.84
N SER A 64 14.01 -12.79 29.67
CA SER A 64 14.09 -13.42 28.34
C SER A 64 12.78 -13.34 27.58
N ALA A 65 11.64 -13.40 28.27
CA ALA A 65 10.32 -13.25 27.65
C ALA A 65 10.11 -11.82 27.12
N VAL A 66 10.54 -10.80 27.87
CA VAL A 66 10.50 -9.40 27.43
C VAL A 66 11.37 -9.16 26.20
N ASP A 67 12.58 -9.72 26.18
CA ASP A 67 13.49 -9.61 25.06
C ASP A 67 12.93 -10.29 23.81
N ASN A 68 12.36 -11.49 23.95
CA ASN A 68 11.72 -12.20 22.86
C ASN A 68 10.51 -11.42 22.31
N ALA A 69 9.62 -10.93 23.17
CA ALA A 69 8.48 -10.12 22.78
C ALA A 69 8.91 -8.85 22.03
N SER A 70 9.91 -8.13 22.56
CA SER A 70 10.46 -6.94 21.91
C SER A 70 11.07 -7.25 20.54
N THR A 71 11.74 -8.39 20.40
CA THR A 71 12.31 -8.84 19.13
C THR A 71 11.21 -9.13 18.09
N VAL A 72 10.15 -9.81 18.50
CA VAL A 72 8.99 -10.08 17.61
C VAL A 72 8.35 -8.79 17.14
N VAL A 73 8.14 -7.82 18.05
CA VAL A 73 7.60 -6.50 17.68
C VAL A 73 8.54 -5.75 16.73
N GLY A 74 9.84 -5.84 16.96
CA GLY A 74 10.84 -5.24 16.07
C GLY A 74 10.82 -5.83 14.65
N ILE A 75 10.75 -7.16 14.54
CA ILE A 75 10.63 -7.87 13.24
C ILE A 75 9.33 -7.44 12.53
N TYR A 76 8.22 -7.40 13.25
CA TYR A 76 6.94 -6.95 12.71
C TYR A 76 7.04 -5.51 12.17
N ALA A 77 7.61 -4.60 12.94
CA ALA A 77 7.77 -3.21 12.52
C ALA A 77 8.68 -3.09 11.27
N LEU A 78 9.73 -3.91 11.17
CA LEU A 78 10.58 -3.97 9.97
C LEU A 78 9.79 -4.44 8.74
N LEU A 79 8.92 -5.44 8.88
CA LEU A 79 8.05 -5.89 7.79
C LEU A 79 7.09 -4.79 7.33
N VAL A 80 6.47 -4.07 8.27
CA VAL A 80 5.58 -2.93 7.95
C VAL A 80 6.36 -1.82 7.25
N LEU A 81 7.60 -1.55 7.66
CA LEU A 81 8.49 -0.58 7.00
C LEU A 81 8.76 -0.98 5.55
N ILE A 82 9.10 -2.24 5.30
CA ILE A 82 9.34 -2.77 3.95
C ILE A 82 8.07 -2.63 3.10
N ILE A 83 6.91 -2.98 3.62
CA ILE A 83 5.62 -2.82 2.93
C ILE A 83 5.39 -1.35 2.57
N GLY A 84 5.65 -0.42 3.48
CA GLY A 84 5.53 1.02 3.24
C GLY A 84 6.45 1.49 2.11
N ILE A 85 7.73 1.13 2.15
CA ILE A 85 8.71 1.50 1.13
C ILE A 85 8.33 0.92 -0.25
N VAL A 86 7.99 -0.36 -0.33
CA VAL A 86 7.59 -1.01 -1.59
C VAL A 86 6.31 -0.37 -2.14
N SER A 87 5.32 -0.09 -1.29
CA SER A 87 4.09 0.59 -1.69
C SER A 87 4.37 2.00 -2.24
N PHE A 88 5.32 2.72 -1.64
CA PHE A 88 5.73 4.03 -2.12
C PHE A 88 6.37 3.96 -3.51
N ILE A 89 7.30 3.03 -3.72
CA ILE A 89 7.95 2.79 -5.02
C ILE A 89 6.91 2.40 -6.09
N MET A 90 5.99 1.51 -5.74
CA MET A 90 4.90 1.08 -6.62
C MET A 90 3.97 2.25 -6.99
N SER A 91 3.65 3.12 -6.04
CA SER A 91 2.84 4.33 -6.28
C SER A 91 3.49 5.24 -7.31
N MET A 92 4.80 5.40 -7.24
CA MET A 92 5.54 6.29 -8.15
C MET A 92 5.78 5.69 -9.53
N ARG A 93 6.11 4.39 -9.61
CA ARG A 93 6.55 3.76 -10.86
C ARG A 93 5.45 3.02 -11.61
N CYS A 94 4.53 2.38 -10.92
CA CYS A 94 3.57 1.46 -11.55
C CYS A 94 2.20 2.08 -11.81
N LEU A 95 1.87 3.25 -11.25
CA LEU A 95 0.60 3.94 -11.46
C LEU A 95 0.71 5.04 -12.54
N ALA A 96 1.24 4.69 -13.72
CA ALA A 96 1.25 5.60 -14.86
C ALA A 96 -0.15 5.71 -15.50
N PRO A 97 -0.54 6.89 -16.06
CA PRO A 97 -1.82 7.08 -16.73
C PRO A 97 -2.00 6.09 -17.89
N GLY A 98 -3.19 5.50 -18.00
CA GLY A 98 -3.54 4.59 -19.12
C GLY A 98 -2.89 3.20 -19.06
N THR A 99 -2.08 2.88 -18.03
CA THR A 99 -1.45 1.56 -17.90
C THR A 99 -2.20 0.69 -16.90
N THR A 100 -2.25 -0.61 -17.15
CA THR A 100 -2.78 -1.62 -16.23
C THR A 100 -1.65 -2.58 -15.86
N SER A 101 -1.36 -2.73 -14.56
CA SER A 101 -0.33 -3.65 -14.08
C SER A 101 -0.94 -4.70 -13.16
N ARG A 102 -0.75 -5.99 -13.48
CA ARG A 102 -1.18 -7.10 -12.62
C ARG A 102 -0.41 -7.13 -11.30
N TRP A 103 0.84 -6.69 -11.30
CA TRP A 103 1.67 -6.64 -10.11
C TRP A 103 1.11 -5.71 -9.02
N VAL A 104 0.52 -4.59 -9.42
CA VAL A 104 -0.14 -3.67 -8.47
C VAL A 104 -1.33 -4.33 -7.79
N ILE A 105 -2.14 -5.10 -8.54
CA ILE A 105 -3.29 -5.83 -7.97
C ILE A 105 -2.81 -6.87 -6.96
N ILE A 106 -1.82 -7.68 -7.36
CA ILE A 106 -1.27 -8.74 -6.49
C ILE A 106 -0.67 -8.11 -5.23
N TRP A 107 0.11 -7.05 -5.37
CA TRP A 107 0.70 -6.34 -4.23
C TRP A 107 -0.36 -5.80 -3.28
N LEU A 108 -1.35 -5.06 -3.80
CA LEU A 108 -2.43 -4.51 -2.98
C LEU A 108 -3.22 -5.62 -2.27
N ALA A 109 -3.50 -6.74 -2.95
CA ALA A 109 -4.18 -7.88 -2.33
C ALA A 109 -3.35 -8.49 -1.18
N ILE A 110 -2.05 -8.68 -1.37
CA ILE A 110 -1.13 -9.18 -0.34
C ILE A 110 -1.15 -8.25 0.88
N VAL A 111 -1.03 -6.92 0.65
CA VAL A 111 -1.01 -5.95 1.76
C VAL A 111 -2.35 -5.88 2.47
N VAL A 112 -3.48 -5.97 1.77
CA VAL A 112 -4.82 -6.04 2.39
C VAL A 112 -4.95 -7.26 3.29
N VAL A 113 -4.52 -8.45 2.83
CA VAL A 113 -4.53 -9.68 3.64
C VAL A 113 -3.59 -9.56 4.84
N PHE A 114 -2.42 -8.98 4.66
CA PHE A 114 -1.47 -8.71 5.75
C PHE A 114 -2.08 -7.76 6.80
N SER A 115 -2.65 -6.63 6.38
CA SER A 115 -3.30 -5.67 7.28
C SER A 115 -4.49 -6.27 8.03
N LEU A 116 -5.26 -7.16 7.37
CA LEU A 116 -6.33 -7.91 8.03
C LEU A 116 -5.78 -8.86 9.11
N GLY A 117 -4.72 -9.60 8.80
CA GLY A 117 -4.08 -10.53 9.73
C GLY A 117 -3.42 -9.86 10.94
N THR A 118 -2.97 -8.62 10.78
CA THR A 118 -2.34 -7.81 11.84
C THR A 118 -3.31 -6.86 12.55
N MET A 119 -4.60 -6.87 12.18
CA MET A 119 -5.64 -5.94 12.69
C MET A 119 -5.29 -4.45 12.50
N ASP A 120 -4.48 -4.14 11.49
CA ASP A 120 -4.23 -2.75 11.09
C ASP A 120 -5.43 -2.18 10.32
N LEU A 121 -6.42 -1.67 11.06
CA LEU A 121 -7.68 -1.17 10.48
C LEU A 121 -7.47 0.02 9.54
N ILE A 122 -6.50 0.89 9.83
CA ILE A 122 -6.22 2.07 9.00
C ILE A 122 -5.55 1.64 7.69
N GLY A 123 -4.52 0.82 7.76
CA GLY A 123 -3.88 0.23 6.58
C GLY A 123 -4.86 -0.58 5.76
N LEU A 124 -5.66 -1.43 6.39
CA LEU A 124 -6.71 -2.22 5.74
C LEU A 124 -7.68 -1.33 4.95
N ALA A 125 -8.20 -0.26 5.56
CA ALA A 125 -9.12 0.66 4.89
C ALA A 125 -8.46 1.35 3.69
N LEU A 126 -7.28 1.93 3.86
CA LEU A 126 -6.56 2.66 2.81
C LEU A 126 -6.20 1.76 1.62
N TYR A 127 -5.64 0.58 1.86
CA TYR A 127 -5.26 -0.34 0.80
C TYR A 127 -6.46 -0.99 0.12
N SER A 128 -7.55 -1.29 0.86
CA SER A 128 -8.79 -1.82 0.29
C SER A 128 -9.48 -0.81 -0.62
N ILE A 129 -9.60 0.45 -0.19
CA ILE A 129 -10.15 1.52 -1.02
C ILE A 129 -9.31 1.71 -2.29
N THR A 130 -7.97 1.73 -2.13
CA THR A 130 -7.05 1.83 -3.26
C THR A 130 -7.24 0.68 -4.24
N LEU A 131 -7.36 -0.55 -3.77
CA LEU A 131 -7.57 -1.74 -4.59
C LEU A 131 -8.89 -1.68 -5.36
N VAL A 132 -9.99 -1.29 -4.70
CA VAL A 132 -11.30 -1.17 -5.33
C VAL A 132 -11.29 -0.12 -6.45
N ILE A 133 -10.75 1.07 -6.17
CA ILE A 133 -10.63 2.14 -7.18
C ILE A 133 -9.74 1.69 -8.34
N TYR A 134 -8.64 1.01 -8.04
CA TYR A 134 -7.72 0.51 -9.06
C TYR A 134 -8.40 -0.52 -9.98
N LEU A 135 -9.15 -1.47 -9.44
CA LEU A 135 -9.88 -2.47 -10.22
C LEU A 135 -10.99 -1.84 -11.06
N ALA A 136 -11.75 -0.91 -10.50
CA ALA A 136 -12.81 -0.20 -11.24
C ALA A 136 -12.24 0.57 -12.45
N ARG A 137 -11.11 1.26 -12.27
CA ARG A 137 -10.45 1.99 -13.35
C ARG A 137 -9.78 1.08 -14.38
N ASN A 138 -9.23 -0.05 -13.97
CA ASN A 138 -8.71 -1.03 -14.92
C ASN A 138 -9.80 -1.51 -15.91
N LYS A 139 -11.02 -1.75 -15.39
CA LYS A 139 -12.18 -2.11 -16.23
C LYS A 139 -12.52 -0.99 -17.21
N ALA A 140 -12.52 0.27 -16.78
CA ALA A 140 -12.79 1.42 -17.63
C ALA A 140 -11.71 1.61 -18.71
N ILE A 141 -10.42 1.46 -18.37
CA ILE A 141 -9.31 1.54 -19.31
C ILE A 141 -9.41 0.43 -20.37
N ALA A 142 -9.72 -0.80 -19.97
CA ALA A 142 -9.89 -1.92 -20.88
C ALA A 142 -11.03 -1.66 -21.88
N ALA A 143 -12.17 -1.18 -21.41
CA ALA A 143 -13.31 -0.83 -22.25
C ALA A 143 -12.96 0.29 -23.25
N GLN A 144 -12.21 1.31 -22.85
CA GLN A 144 -11.75 2.38 -23.74
C GLN A 144 -10.81 1.84 -24.82
N GLN A 145 -9.87 0.98 -24.45
CA GLN A 145 -8.95 0.35 -25.42
C GLN A 145 -9.69 -0.52 -26.43
N ASP A 146 -10.69 -1.28 -26.01
CA ASP A 146 -11.50 -2.11 -26.90
C ASP A 146 -12.35 -1.26 -27.85
N ALA A 147 -12.91 -0.15 -27.40
CA ALA A 147 -13.63 0.79 -28.25
C ALA A 147 -12.72 1.39 -29.34
N ILE A 148 -11.49 1.80 -28.98
CA ILE A 148 -10.49 2.31 -29.91
C ILE A 148 -10.11 1.24 -30.95
N ARG A 149 -9.86 -0.01 -30.51
CA ARG A 149 -9.55 -1.13 -31.42
C ARG A 149 -10.68 -1.41 -32.41
N LYS A 150 -11.93 -1.40 -31.96
CA LYS A 150 -13.11 -1.57 -32.85
C LYS A 150 -13.21 -0.46 -33.88
N ALA A 151 -13.00 0.80 -33.46
CA ALA A 151 -13.04 1.95 -34.34
C ALA A 151 -11.94 1.89 -35.44
N ILE A 152 -10.74 1.44 -35.10
CA ILE A 152 -9.64 1.25 -36.06
C ILE A 152 -9.97 0.13 -37.06
N ARG A 153 -10.55 -0.99 -36.58
CA ARG A 153 -10.93 -2.11 -37.45
C ARG A 153 -12.05 -1.73 -38.43
N ALA A 154 -13.00 -0.91 -38.03
CA ALA A 154 -14.10 -0.46 -38.88
C ALA A 154 -13.65 0.52 -40.01
N ARG A 155 -12.45 1.09 -39.90
CA ARG A 155 -11.88 2.00 -40.94
C ARG A 155 -10.98 1.30 -41.96
N ARG A 156 -10.66 0.03 -41.74
CA ARG A 156 -9.94 -0.83 -42.72
C ARG A 156 -10.90 -1.63 -43.57
#